data_376627a7ee10824cbd3943fc7857266a
#
_entry.id   376627a7ee10824cbd3943fc7857266a
#
_cell.length_a   1.000
_cell.length_b   1.000
_cell.length_c   1.000
_cell.angle_alpha   90.00
_cell.angle_beta   90.00
_cell.angle_gamma   90.00
#
_symmetry.space_group_name_H-M   'P 1'
#
loop_
_entity.id
_entity.type
_entity.pdbx_description
1 polymer ?
#
loop_
_entity_poly.entity_id
_entity_poly.type
_entity_poly.pdbx_seq_one_letter_code
_entity_poly.pdbx_strand_id
1 'polypeptide(L)'
;MLPNYDAKAIAEALGLVFIQLQRKPREPAAIANFIVGRDDRFVIVEQAIDGSGKAVRSQGSSYLTPSVAFLERAVEIGFPRVALRRLVERLVGDDKSKISGLEWDVVPKTTLERRKNKLSTEESERTERIARLFVHSRRALGTEAEAREFMITPHPELDGRSPFDVAKTDLGARRAEGILNALEYGLAV
;
A
#
# COMPACT_ATOMS: atom_id res chain seq x y z
N MET A 1 -18.36 -3.64 -5.34
CA MET A 1 -17.33 -4.08 -4.38
C MET A 1 -16.29 -4.83 -5.19
N LEU A 2 -15.01 -4.49 -5.08
CA LEU A 2 -13.95 -5.19 -5.81
C LEU A 2 -13.79 -6.59 -5.17
N PRO A 3 -14.13 -7.68 -5.86
CA PRO A 3 -13.90 -9.01 -5.32
C PRO A 3 -12.40 -9.14 -5.07
N ASN A 4 -12.01 -9.66 -3.94
CA ASN A 4 -10.60 -9.90 -3.57
C ASN A 4 -9.77 -8.68 -3.12
N TYR A 5 -10.34 -7.49 -2.95
CA TYR A 5 -9.61 -6.31 -2.45
C TYR A 5 -9.69 -6.24 -0.92
N ASP A 6 -8.60 -6.61 -0.25
CA ASP A 6 -8.49 -6.53 1.21
C ASP A 6 -7.74 -5.26 1.63
N ALA A 7 -8.48 -4.17 1.77
CA ALA A 7 -7.94 -2.86 2.15
C ALA A 7 -7.22 -2.89 3.52
N LYS A 8 -7.70 -3.72 4.46
CA LYS A 8 -7.07 -3.85 5.77
C LYS A 8 -5.71 -4.51 5.66
N ALA A 9 -5.62 -5.65 4.98
CA ALA A 9 -4.35 -6.35 4.80
C ALA A 9 -3.34 -5.54 3.99
N ILE A 10 -3.80 -4.77 2.99
CA ILE A 10 -2.95 -3.86 2.21
C ILE A 10 -2.40 -2.74 3.10
N ALA A 11 -3.25 -2.10 3.90
CA ALA A 11 -2.82 -1.08 4.86
C ALA A 11 -1.79 -1.63 5.85
N GLU A 12 -2.00 -2.84 6.38
CA GLU A 12 -1.07 -3.53 7.25
C GLU A 12 0.27 -3.82 6.55
N ALA A 13 0.25 -4.27 5.29
CA ALA A 13 1.45 -4.52 4.50
C ALA A 13 2.27 -3.24 4.29
N LEU A 14 1.62 -2.11 4.12
CA LEU A 14 2.22 -0.79 3.96
C LEU A 14 2.57 -0.11 5.29
N GLY A 15 2.18 -0.70 6.44
CA GLY A 15 2.33 -0.08 7.76
C GLY A 15 1.47 1.17 7.97
N LEU A 16 0.33 1.27 7.26
CA LEU A 16 -0.59 2.39 7.37
C LEU A 16 -1.62 2.16 8.48
N VAL A 17 -1.86 3.18 9.28
CA VAL A 17 -2.91 3.22 10.30
C VAL A 17 -3.83 4.39 10.01
N PHE A 18 -5.14 4.17 10.06
CA PHE A 18 -6.15 5.19 9.82
C PHE A 18 -6.79 5.60 11.13
N ILE A 19 -6.82 6.90 11.40
CA ILE A 19 -7.43 7.48 12.59
C ILE A 19 -8.41 8.57 12.15
N GLN A 20 -9.61 8.51 12.69
CA GLN A 20 -10.58 9.59 12.59
C GLN A 20 -10.55 10.43 13.86
N LEU A 21 -10.40 11.73 13.70
CA LEU A 21 -10.58 12.66 14.82
C LEU A 21 -12.07 12.92 15.02
N GLN A 22 -12.57 12.66 16.23
CA GLN A 22 -13.96 12.86 16.58
C GLN A 22 -14.28 14.36 16.62
N ARG A 23 -15.35 14.76 15.93
CA ARG A 23 -15.84 16.13 15.82
C ARG A 23 -17.21 16.32 16.47
N LYS A 24 -17.58 17.55 16.75
CA LYS A 24 -18.97 17.91 17.10
C LYS A 24 -19.90 17.78 15.88
N PRO A 25 -21.17 17.35 16.06
CA PRO A 25 -22.08 16.93 14.97
C PRO A 25 -22.49 18.01 13.92
N ARG A 26 -21.94 19.21 13.95
CA ARG A 26 -22.41 20.35 13.12
C ARG A 26 -21.33 21.03 12.27
N GLU A 27 -20.16 20.42 12.07
CA GLU A 27 -19.05 21.07 11.35
C GLU A 27 -18.76 20.43 9.98
N PRO A 28 -18.35 21.24 8.97
CA PRO A 28 -18.17 20.76 7.60
C PRO A 28 -16.88 19.96 7.37
N ALA A 29 -16.85 19.27 6.27
CA ALA A 29 -15.87 18.42 5.59
C ALA A 29 -14.53 18.07 6.27
N ALA A 30 -14.21 16.76 6.23
CA ALA A 30 -12.96 16.23 6.73
C ALA A 30 -11.83 16.26 5.68
N ILE A 31 -10.60 16.54 6.11
CA ILE A 31 -9.38 16.41 5.29
C ILE A 31 -8.51 15.32 5.90
N ALA A 32 -7.97 14.45 5.06
CA ALA A 32 -6.99 13.46 5.49
C ALA A 32 -5.60 14.10 5.58
N ASN A 33 -4.95 14.04 6.73
CA ASN A 33 -3.58 14.48 6.94
C ASN A 33 -2.70 13.30 7.34
N PHE A 34 -1.45 13.26 6.84
CA PHE A 34 -0.48 12.26 7.24
C PHE A 34 0.26 12.73 8.49
N ILE A 35 0.23 11.93 9.54
CA ILE A 35 1.07 12.12 10.72
C ILE A 35 1.97 10.89 10.83
N VAL A 36 3.28 11.12 10.87
CA VAL A 36 4.26 10.07 11.18
C VAL A 36 4.22 9.82 12.68
N GLY A 37 3.71 8.67 13.10
CA GLY A 37 3.69 8.28 14.50
C GLY A 37 5.08 7.88 15.03
N ARG A 38 5.28 7.95 16.36
CA ARG A 38 6.57 7.67 17.01
C ARG A 38 7.02 6.20 16.92
N ASP A 39 6.12 5.26 16.72
CA ASP A 39 6.41 3.82 16.81
C ASP A 39 6.36 3.13 15.45
N ASP A 40 7.03 3.69 14.46
CA ASP A 40 7.07 3.13 13.09
C ASP A 40 5.69 2.90 12.43
N ARG A 41 4.63 3.48 12.93
CA ARG A 41 3.29 3.42 12.34
C ARG A 41 2.94 4.74 11.69
N PHE A 42 2.45 4.68 10.45
CA PHE A 42 1.95 5.85 9.73
C PHE A 42 0.47 6.00 10.01
N VAL A 43 0.13 7.15 10.56
CA VAL A 43 -1.24 7.48 10.90
C VAL A 43 -1.79 8.41 9.83
N ILE A 44 -2.83 7.97 9.14
CA ILE A 44 -3.64 8.82 8.28
C ILE A 44 -4.75 9.37 9.16
N VAL A 45 -4.71 10.67 9.39
CA VAL A 45 -5.67 11.36 10.24
C VAL A 45 -6.67 12.09 9.36
N GLU A 46 -7.95 11.72 9.46
CA GLU A 46 -9.03 12.57 8.99
C GLU A 46 -9.27 13.71 9.97
N GLN A 47 -8.97 14.93 9.56
CA GLN A 47 -9.19 16.13 10.36
C GLN A 47 -10.23 17.04 9.71
N ALA A 48 -11.22 17.48 10.48
CA ALA A 48 -12.16 18.49 10.05
C ALA A 48 -11.48 19.86 9.96
N ILE A 49 -11.81 20.62 8.91
CA ILE A 49 -11.45 22.05 8.79
C ILE A 49 -12.71 22.90 8.81
N ASP A 50 -12.59 24.10 9.34
CA ASP A 50 -13.64 25.11 9.29
C ASP A 50 -13.68 25.81 7.93
N GLY A 51 -14.65 26.68 7.71
CA GLY A 51 -14.83 27.44 6.47
C GLY A 51 -13.66 28.36 6.11
N SER A 52 -12.67 28.54 7.01
CA SER A 52 -11.44 29.29 6.78
C SER A 52 -10.25 28.38 6.44
N GLY A 53 -10.44 27.06 6.37
CA GLY A 53 -9.37 26.09 6.14
C GLY A 53 -8.55 25.74 7.38
N LYS A 54 -8.96 26.18 8.58
CA LYS A 54 -8.26 25.92 9.82
C LYS A 54 -8.75 24.62 10.46
N ALA A 55 -7.80 23.85 11.00
CA ALA A 55 -8.09 22.60 11.69
C ALA A 55 -9.03 22.81 12.89
N VAL A 56 -10.14 22.08 12.92
CA VAL A 56 -11.08 22.08 14.03
C VAL A 56 -10.52 21.23 15.17
N ARG A 57 -10.65 21.73 16.40
CA ARG A 57 -10.15 21.03 17.58
C ARG A 57 -10.91 19.71 17.79
N SER A 58 -10.21 18.59 17.76
CA SER A 58 -10.80 17.27 18.02
C SER A 58 -11.05 17.05 19.51
N GLN A 59 -12.10 16.30 19.83
CA GLN A 59 -12.42 15.89 21.20
C GLN A 59 -11.98 14.45 21.52
N GLY A 60 -11.40 13.75 20.53
CA GLY A 60 -10.93 12.39 20.65
C GLY A 60 -10.50 11.83 19.30
N SER A 61 -9.96 10.63 19.30
CA SER A 61 -9.59 9.90 18.09
C SER A 61 -10.09 8.47 18.17
N SER A 62 -10.51 7.91 17.04
CA SER A 62 -10.84 6.50 16.89
C SER A 62 -10.08 5.89 15.73
N TYR A 63 -9.66 4.63 15.88
CA TYR A 63 -9.09 3.87 14.77
C TYR A 63 -10.20 3.52 13.78
N LEU A 64 -9.91 3.71 12.50
CA LEU A 64 -10.79 3.31 11.42
C LEU A 64 -10.33 1.99 10.81
N THR A 65 -11.27 1.14 10.48
CA THR A 65 -10.99 -0.01 9.63
C THR A 65 -10.70 0.50 8.22
N PRO A 66 -9.51 0.21 7.66
CA PRO A 66 -9.17 0.63 6.31
C PRO A 66 -10.23 0.17 5.28
N SER A 67 -10.65 1.07 4.44
CA SER A 67 -11.54 0.80 3.32
C SER A 67 -10.85 1.14 2.00
N VAL A 68 -11.42 0.69 0.88
CA VAL A 68 -10.92 1.04 -0.47
C VAL A 68 -10.83 2.56 -0.61
N ALA A 69 -11.87 3.30 -0.22
CA ALA A 69 -11.91 4.75 -0.32
C ALA A 69 -10.80 5.44 0.52
N PHE A 70 -10.45 4.89 1.68
CA PHE A 70 -9.34 5.42 2.48
C PHE A 70 -7.98 5.17 1.81
N LEU A 71 -7.77 3.99 1.21
CA LEU A 71 -6.54 3.70 0.48
C LEU A 71 -6.42 4.55 -0.79
N GLU A 72 -7.52 4.72 -1.54
CA GLU A 72 -7.59 5.60 -2.70
C GLU A 72 -7.19 7.03 -2.31
N ARG A 73 -7.78 7.56 -1.25
CA ARG A 73 -7.43 8.89 -0.73
C ARG A 73 -5.97 8.97 -0.29
N ALA A 74 -5.44 7.93 0.34
CA ALA A 74 -4.05 7.87 0.75
C ALA A 74 -3.09 7.88 -0.45
N VAL A 75 -3.44 7.20 -1.54
CA VAL A 75 -2.71 7.22 -2.81
C VAL A 75 -2.70 8.63 -3.41
N GLU A 76 -3.87 9.29 -3.48
CA GLU A 76 -3.99 10.66 -4.00
C GLU A 76 -3.09 11.66 -3.25
N ILE A 77 -3.07 11.56 -1.91
CA ILE A 77 -2.24 12.42 -1.06
C ILE A 77 -0.74 12.08 -1.19
N GLY A 78 -0.42 10.85 -1.58
CA GLY A 78 0.92 10.27 -1.63
C GLY A 78 1.27 9.50 -0.36
N PHE A 79 1.66 8.24 -0.49
CA PHE A 79 2.11 7.42 0.64
C PHE A 79 3.36 7.99 1.30
N PRO A 80 3.54 7.80 2.62
CA PRO A 80 4.83 8.08 3.24
C PRO A 80 5.90 7.20 2.59
N ARG A 81 7.08 7.76 2.33
CA ARG A 81 8.21 7.05 1.69
C ARG A 81 8.51 5.70 2.34
N VAL A 82 8.36 5.63 3.65
CA VAL A 82 8.67 4.42 4.40
C VAL A 82 7.61 3.31 4.21
N ALA A 83 6.43 3.60 3.66
CA ALA A 83 5.46 2.58 3.29
C ALA A 83 6.02 1.66 2.18
N LEU A 84 6.72 2.23 1.18
CA LEU A 84 7.44 1.45 0.17
C LEU A 84 8.50 0.57 0.82
N ARG A 85 9.32 1.14 1.72
CA ARG A 85 10.36 0.39 2.42
C ARG A 85 9.79 -0.80 3.20
N ARG A 86 8.71 -0.60 3.96
CA ARG A 86 8.05 -1.68 4.72
C ARG A 86 7.51 -2.78 3.84
N LEU A 87 6.89 -2.42 2.71
CA LEU A 87 6.46 -3.40 1.74
C LEU A 87 7.63 -4.25 1.24
N VAL A 88 8.72 -3.60 0.87
CA VAL A 88 9.92 -4.29 0.37
C VAL A 88 10.57 -5.15 1.45
N GLU A 89 10.67 -4.68 2.70
CA GLU A 89 11.13 -5.47 3.83
C GLU A 89 10.29 -6.73 4.03
N ARG A 90 8.98 -6.66 3.86
CA ARG A 90 8.11 -7.84 3.89
C ARG A 90 8.39 -8.81 2.75
N LEU A 91 8.76 -8.32 1.57
CA LEU A 91 9.04 -9.16 0.39
C LEU A 91 10.37 -9.89 0.49
N VAL A 92 11.41 -9.27 1.02
CA VAL A 92 12.79 -9.83 1.01
C VAL A 92 13.41 -10.04 2.38
N GLY A 93 12.68 -9.74 3.46
CA GLY A 93 13.21 -9.82 4.83
C GLY A 93 14.25 -8.73 5.10
N ASP A 94 15.24 -9.05 5.97
CA ASP A 94 16.20 -8.06 6.50
C ASP A 94 17.43 -7.78 5.62
N ASP A 95 17.46 -8.31 4.39
CA ASP A 95 18.59 -8.09 3.46
C ASP A 95 18.59 -6.65 2.92
N LYS A 96 19.40 -5.79 3.55
CA LYS A 96 19.49 -4.36 3.22
C LYS A 96 19.83 -4.08 1.76
N SER A 97 20.61 -4.94 1.12
CA SER A 97 21.01 -4.78 -0.27
C SER A 97 19.81 -5.03 -1.19
N LYS A 98 19.08 -6.11 -0.96
CA LYS A 98 17.85 -6.44 -1.71
C LYS A 98 16.76 -5.40 -1.46
N ILE A 99 16.60 -4.95 -0.21
CA ILE A 99 15.64 -3.89 0.12
C ILE A 99 15.90 -2.65 -0.73
N SER A 100 17.12 -2.14 -0.72
CA SER A 100 17.47 -0.94 -1.50
C SER A 100 17.30 -1.15 -3.00
N GLY A 101 17.67 -2.33 -3.52
CA GLY A 101 17.49 -2.68 -4.92
C GLY A 101 16.03 -2.60 -5.35
N LEU A 102 15.14 -3.29 -4.63
CA LEU A 102 13.70 -3.30 -4.95
C LEU A 102 13.04 -1.92 -4.73
N GLU A 103 13.45 -1.15 -3.70
CA GLU A 103 12.97 0.23 -3.56
C GLU A 103 13.29 1.05 -4.81
N TRP A 104 14.52 0.94 -5.35
CA TRP A 104 14.96 1.68 -6.53
C TRP A 104 14.33 1.19 -7.83
N ASP A 105 13.90 -0.05 -7.86
CA ASP A 105 13.13 -0.61 -8.96
C ASP A 105 11.70 -0.05 -9.02
N VAL A 106 11.12 0.31 -7.88
CA VAL A 106 9.80 0.96 -7.83
C VAL A 106 9.91 2.46 -8.04
N VAL A 107 10.87 3.10 -7.38
CA VAL A 107 11.16 4.55 -7.47
C VAL A 107 12.66 4.75 -7.66
N PRO A 108 13.12 5.35 -8.76
CA PRO A 108 14.54 5.55 -9.02
C PRO A 108 15.25 6.19 -7.83
N LYS A 109 16.47 5.70 -7.52
CA LYS A 109 17.28 6.15 -6.37
C LYS A 109 17.34 7.66 -6.22
N THR A 110 17.70 8.35 -7.31
CA THR A 110 17.82 9.82 -7.33
C THR A 110 16.50 10.54 -7.04
N THR A 111 15.39 9.96 -7.46
CA THR A 111 14.05 10.47 -7.17
C THR A 111 13.70 10.24 -5.71
N LEU A 112 13.93 9.03 -5.21
CA LEU A 112 13.63 8.66 -3.84
C LEU A 112 14.46 9.49 -2.83
N GLU A 113 15.73 9.79 -3.13
CA GLU A 113 16.60 10.64 -2.29
C GLU A 113 16.10 12.10 -2.22
N ARG A 114 15.52 12.61 -3.31
CA ARG A 114 14.92 13.96 -3.33
C ARG A 114 13.57 14.05 -2.62
N ARG A 115 12.87 12.93 -2.44
CA ARG A 115 11.61 12.89 -1.70
C ARG A 115 11.85 13.10 -0.22
N LYS A 116 11.31 14.18 0.36
CA LYS A 116 11.47 14.46 1.80
C LYS A 116 10.70 13.44 2.64
N ASN A 117 9.37 13.34 2.45
CA ASN A 117 8.52 12.53 3.32
C ASN A 117 7.49 11.67 2.57
N LYS A 118 7.15 12.01 1.32
CA LYS A 118 6.06 11.38 0.57
C LYS A 118 6.50 10.93 -0.82
N LEU A 119 5.88 9.87 -1.30
CA LEU A 119 5.86 9.45 -2.68
C LEU A 119 4.90 10.34 -3.49
N SER A 120 5.06 10.40 -4.81
CA SER A 120 4.04 10.97 -5.69
C SER A 120 2.80 10.06 -5.76
N THR A 121 1.71 10.55 -6.35
CA THR A 121 0.52 9.75 -6.59
C THR A 121 0.86 8.51 -7.44
N GLU A 122 1.59 8.67 -8.54
CA GLU A 122 2.01 7.56 -9.40
C GLU A 122 2.91 6.53 -8.69
N GLU A 123 3.85 7.00 -7.86
CA GLU A 123 4.71 6.14 -7.04
C GLU A 123 3.89 5.40 -5.99
N SER A 124 2.88 6.06 -5.42
CA SER A 124 1.95 5.47 -4.43
C SER A 124 1.02 4.45 -5.07
N GLU A 125 0.49 4.71 -6.27
CA GLU A 125 -0.30 3.75 -7.04
C GLU A 125 0.50 2.49 -7.36
N ARG A 126 1.76 2.65 -7.77
CA ARG A 126 2.65 1.53 -8.03
C ARG A 126 2.92 0.73 -6.77
N THR A 127 3.17 1.40 -5.66
CA THR A 127 3.38 0.78 -4.36
C THR A 127 2.13 0.03 -3.88
N GLU A 128 0.94 0.62 -4.07
CA GLU A 128 -0.36 -0.01 -3.75
C GLU A 128 -0.57 -1.28 -4.58
N ARG A 129 -0.35 -1.24 -5.89
CA ARG A 129 -0.49 -2.43 -6.76
C ARG A 129 0.39 -3.59 -6.31
N ILE A 130 1.65 -3.31 -5.97
CA ILE A 130 2.56 -4.35 -5.47
C ILE A 130 2.07 -4.88 -4.12
N ALA A 131 1.63 -4.02 -3.20
CA ALA A 131 1.09 -4.43 -1.90
C ALA A 131 -0.18 -5.28 -2.06
N ARG A 132 -1.08 -4.88 -2.94
CA ARG A 132 -2.31 -5.62 -3.26
C ARG A 132 -2.00 -7.01 -3.81
N LEU A 133 -1.08 -7.10 -4.76
CA LEU A 133 -0.67 -8.38 -5.33
C LEU A 133 -0.02 -9.28 -4.28
N PHE A 134 0.81 -8.75 -3.40
CA PHE A 134 1.41 -9.48 -2.29
C PHE A 134 0.35 -10.03 -1.31
N VAL A 135 -0.64 -9.20 -0.95
CA VAL A 135 -1.75 -9.63 -0.08
C VAL A 135 -2.58 -10.73 -0.76
N HIS A 136 -2.85 -10.59 -2.06
CA HIS A 136 -3.53 -11.62 -2.84
C HIS A 136 -2.72 -12.92 -2.89
N SER A 137 -1.40 -12.84 -3.16
CA SER A 137 -0.51 -13.99 -3.16
C SER A 137 -0.55 -14.74 -1.83
N ARG A 138 -0.48 -14.03 -0.70
CA ARG A 138 -0.57 -14.63 0.64
C ARG A 138 -1.89 -15.35 0.88
N ARG A 139 -2.99 -14.82 0.35
CA ARG A 139 -4.31 -15.47 0.45
C ARG A 139 -4.39 -16.71 -0.43
N ALA A 140 -3.94 -16.63 -1.69
CA ALA A 140 -4.03 -17.71 -2.66
C ALA A 140 -3.09 -18.89 -2.32
N LEU A 141 -1.89 -18.59 -1.81
CA LEU A 141 -0.84 -19.59 -1.52
C LEU A 141 -0.84 -20.06 -0.06
N GLY A 142 -1.48 -19.32 0.85
CA GLY A 142 -1.68 -19.71 2.25
C GLY A 142 -0.65 -19.16 3.22
N THR A 143 0.60 -18.95 2.83
CA THR A 143 1.65 -18.45 3.73
C THR A 143 2.35 -17.20 3.19
N GLU A 144 2.94 -16.43 4.11
CA GLU A 144 3.74 -15.25 3.72
C GLU A 144 5.06 -15.66 3.04
N ALA A 145 5.61 -16.82 3.37
CA ALA A 145 6.83 -17.34 2.74
C ALA A 145 6.61 -17.68 1.27
N GLU A 146 5.54 -18.41 0.96
CA GLU A 146 5.16 -18.75 -0.42
C GLU A 146 4.78 -17.48 -1.22
N ALA A 147 4.10 -16.53 -0.59
CA ALA A 147 3.79 -15.25 -1.23
C ALA A 147 5.07 -14.47 -1.58
N ARG A 148 6.07 -14.43 -0.70
CA ARG A 148 7.37 -13.81 -0.96
C ARG A 148 8.06 -14.47 -2.14
N GLU A 149 8.15 -15.80 -2.12
CA GLU A 149 8.77 -16.57 -3.19
C GLU A 149 8.08 -16.29 -4.53
N PHE A 150 6.76 -16.37 -4.59
CA PHE A 150 5.98 -16.05 -5.79
C PHE A 150 6.28 -14.64 -6.29
N MET A 151 6.27 -13.63 -5.41
CA MET A 151 6.44 -12.23 -5.80
C MET A 151 7.78 -11.93 -6.46
N ILE A 152 8.85 -12.62 -6.06
CA ILE A 152 10.22 -12.33 -6.54
C ILE A 152 10.76 -13.35 -7.55
N THR A 153 10.07 -14.49 -7.74
CA THR A 153 10.50 -15.53 -8.67
C THR A 153 9.95 -15.28 -10.07
N PRO A 154 10.78 -15.36 -11.13
CA PRO A 154 10.33 -15.30 -12.51
C PRO A 154 9.27 -16.37 -12.82
N HIS A 155 8.19 -15.99 -13.49
CA HIS A 155 7.09 -16.90 -13.82
C HIS A 155 6.93 -17.06 -15.34
N PRO A 156 6.77 -18.30 -15.87
CA PRO A 156 6.63 -18.53 -17.32
C PRO A 156 5.49 -17.72 -17.97
N GLU A 157 4.32 -17.64 -17.32
CA GLU A 157 3.16 -16.90 -17.82
C GLU A 157 3.31 -15.37 -17.78
N LEU A 158 4.40 -14.89 -17.17
CA LEU A 158 4.75 -13.47 -17.11
C LEU A 158 5.97 -13.17 -18.01
N ASP A 159 6.19 -13.97 -19.02
CA ASP A 159 7.33 -13.83 -19.97
C ASP A 159 8.69 -13.92 -19.23
N GLY A 160 8.79 -14.76 -18.21
CA GLY A 160 10.00 -14.92 -17.42
C GLY A 160 10.30 -13.74 -16.48
N ARG A 161 9.34 -12.83 -16.26
CA ARG A 161 9.45 -11.74 -15.28
C ARG A 161 8.83 -12.15 -13.95
N SER A 162 9.26 -11.53 -12.87
CA SER A 162 8.64 -11.73 -11.57
C SER A 162 7.29 -11.01 -11.45
N PRO A 163 6.35 -11.50 -10.62
CA PRO A 163 5.13 -10.77 -10.29
C PRO A 163 5.39 -9.37 -9.75
N PHE A 164 6.45 -9.17 -8.96
CA PHE A 164 6.88 -7.86 -8.51
C PHE A 164 7.20 -6.91 -9.69
N ASP A 165 7.92 -7.39 -10.69
CA ASP A 165 8.30 -6.58 -11.84
C ASP A 165 7.12 -6.19 -12.72
N VAL A 166 6.21 -7.13 -12.96
CA VAL A 166 5.03 -6.85 -13.78
C VAL A 166 4.01 -5.96 -13.06
N ALA A 167 3.92 -6.03 -11.73
CA ALA A 167 3.01 -5.21 -10.92
C ALA A 167 3.34 -3.70 -10.95
N LYS A 168 4.50 -3.32 -11.48
CA LYS A 168 4.84 -1.92 -11.72
C LYS A 168 3.89 -1.25 -12.73
N THR A 169 3.18 -2.04 -13.55
CA THR A 169 2.14 -1.58 -14.48
C THR A 169 0.79 -2.18 -14.14
N ASP A 170 -0.31 -1.49 -14.47
CA ASP A 170 -1.67 -2.00 -14.23
C ASP A 170 -1.94 -3.29 -15.02
N LEU A 171 -1.60 -3.34 -16.30
CA LEU A 171 -1.78 -4.53 -17.12
C LEU A 171 -0.97 -5.72 -16.61
N GLY A 172 0.26 -5.49 -16.16
CA GLY A 172 1.10 -6.54 -15.59
C GLY A 172 0.56 -7.05 -14.26
N ALA A 173 0.06 -6.17 -13.39
CA ALA A 173 -0.58 -6.56 -12.14
C ALA A 173 -1.80 -7.47 -12.40
N ARG A 174 -2.66 -7.11 -13.36
CA ARG A 174 -3.82 -7.94 -13.75
C ARG A 174 -3.43 -9.33 -14.28
N ARG A 175 -2.31 -9.44 -15.02
CA ARG A 175 -1.80 -10.75 -15.46
C ARG A 175 -1.39 -11.61 -14.27
N ALA A 176 -0.64 -11.05 -13.33
CA ALA A 176 -0.24 -11.78 -12.12
C ALA A 176 -1.44 -12.12 -11.22
N GLU A 177 -2.43 -11.23 -11.08
CA GLU A 177 -3.69 -11.51 -10.39
C GLU A 177 -4.47 -12.65 -11.07
N GLY A 178 -4.41 -12.76 -12.41
CA GLY A 178 -5.01 -13.86 -13.17
C GLY A 178 -4.46 -15.23 -12.75
N ILE A 179 -3.14 -15.34 -12.59
CA ILE A 179 -2.48 -16.56 -12.10
C ILE A 179 -2.98 -16.92 -10.69
N LEU A 180 -3.01 -15.95 -9.78
CA LEU A 180 -3.47 -16.18 -8.41
C LEU A 180 -4.95 -16.57 -8.35
N ASN A 181 -5.79 -15.97 -9.17
CA ASN A 181 -7.20 -16.34 -9.28
C ASN A 181 -7.35 -17.79 -9.79
N ALA A 182 -6.57 -18.19 -10.79
CA ALA A 182 -6.59 -19.56 -11.28
C ALA A 182 -6.21 -20.56 -10.18
N LEU A 183 -5.18 -20.25 -9.38
CA LEU A 183 -4.78 -21.08 -8.22
C LEU A 183 -5.89 -21.14 -7.14
N GLU A 184 -6.50 -20.01 -6.79
CA GLU A 184 -7.58 -19.98 -5.78
C GLU A 184 -8.82 -20.79 -6.19
N TYR A 185 -9.17 -20.77 -7.48
CA TYR A 185 -10.36 -21.46 -7.99
C TYR A 185 -10.05 -22.87 -8.55
N GLY A 186 -8.81 -23.37 -8.40
CA GLY A 186 -8.40 -24.68 -8.89
C GLY A 186 -8.48 -24.81 -10.42
N LEU A 187 -8.33 -23.71 -11.13
CA LEU A 187 -8.27 -23.69 -12.58
C LEU A 187 -6.85 -24.06 -13.04
N ALA A 188 -6.75 -24.80 -14.14
CA ALA A 188 -5.44 -25.09 -14.73
C ALA A 188 -4.80 -23.78 -15.21
N VAL A 189 -3.55 -23.56 -14.82
CA VAL A 189 -2.71 -22.41 -15.23
C VAL A 189 -1.72 -22.91 -16.27
#